data_88e30c4aeed858dd58c04c5d0a77d60f
#
_entry.id   88e30c4aeed858dd58c04c5d0a77d60f
#
_cell.length_a   1.000
_cell.length_b   1.000
_cell.length_c   1.000
_cell.angle_alpha   90.00
_cell.angle_beta   90.00
_cell.angle_gamma   90.00
#
_symmetry.space_group_name_H-M   'P 1'
#
loop_
_entity.id
_entity.type
_entity.pdbx_description
1 polymer ?
#
loop_
_entity_poly.entity_id
_entity_poly.type
_entity_poly.pdbx_seq_one_letter_code
_entity_poly.pdbx_strand_id
1 'polypeptide(L)'
;VPPLFVPVAVRNGRASSTTGMTMHSHATTNDAAARGFSMLRTALGGAIIRQLADPAVVEVMLNPDGRLWIDRLSEGLSDTGDTVGAADAERIIRLVAHHVGAEVHEGAPRVSAELPTGERFEGLLPPVVTAPSFAIRKPAVAVFTLDDYVAAGIMTAGQAAFLRRAVAERKNILVAGGTSTGKTTLVNALLAEVAKTGDRVVLIEDTRELQCTAPNLVAMRTREGIITLSDLVRSSLRLRPDRIPIGEVRGAEALDLLKAWGTGHPGGIGTLHAGSALAALYRLEQLIQEAVVTVPRGMIAETIDVIAVLSGRGTVRRLSELATVDGLDPATGLYRLTSFDVPPGEVGRPHSFNLSSIEDTL
;
A
#
# COMPACT_ATOMS: atom_id res chain seq x y z
N VAL A 1 54.60 -9.23 10.06
CA VAL A 1 54.62 -8.89 11.49
C VAL A 1 53.25 -8.36 11.84
N PRO A 2 52.43 -9.08 12.61
CA PRO A 2 51.10 -8.60 13.07
C PRO A 2 51.27 -7.80 14.37
N PRO A 3 50.44 -6.80 14.65
CA PRO A 3 50.48 -6.10 15.92
C PRO A 3 49.70 -6.85 17.03
N LEU A 4 50.32 -6.81 18.19
CA LEU A 4 49.90 -7.42 19.46
C LEU A 4 48.58 -6.84 19.98
N PHE A 5 47.70 -7.74 20.39
CA PHE A 5 46.58 -7.44 21.27
C PHE A 5 47.06 -7.30 22.72
N VAL A 6 46.71 -6.19 23.38
CA VAL A 6 46.90 -6.00 24.81
C VAL A 6 45.52 -6.12 25.49
N PRO A 7 45.34 -7.00 26.49
CA PRO A 7 44.08 -7.10 27.20
C PRO A 7 43.99 -6.02 28.29
N VAL A 8 42.87 -5.27 28.30
CA VAL A 8 42.50 -4.33 29.38
C VAL A 8 41.86 -5.10 30.51
N ALA A 9 42.44 -5.01 31.68
CA ALA A 9 41.96 -5.62 32.92
C ALA A 9 40.66 -4.95 33.42
N VAL A 10 39.63 -5.77 33.66
CA VAL A 10 38.37 -5.36 34.33
C VAL A 10 38.63 -5.29 35.83
N ARG A 11 38.52 -4.09 36.42
CA ARG A 11 38.49 -3.87 37.86
C ARG A 11 37.07 -4.06 38.38
N ASN A 12 36.89 -5.04 39.21
CA ASN A 12 35.68 -5.23 40.03
C ASN A 12 35.51 -4.07 41.03
N GLY A 13 34.46 -3.27 40.87
CA GLY A 13 33.99 -2.27 41.81
C GLY A 13 32.64 -2.71 42.38
N ARG A 14 32.56 -2.69 43.70
CA ARG A 14 31.49 -3.17 44.58
C ARG A 14 30.11 -2.61 44.19
N ALA A 15 29.12 -3.47 44.34
CA ALA A 15 27.70 -3.15 44.35
C ALA A 15 27.35 -2.15 45.51
N SER A 16 26.62 -1.11 45.14
CA SER A 16 25.74 -0.39 46.05
C SER A 16 24.33 -0.41 45.49
N SER A 17 23.45 -0.96 46.31
CA SER A 17 22.02 -1.07 46.10
C SER A 17 21.37 0.30 45.89
N THR A 18 20.68 0.44 44.75
CA THR A 18 19.57 1.38 44.60
C THR A 18 18.42 0.67 43.91
N THR A 19 17.59 0.09 44.75
CA THR A 19 16.31 -0.51 44.43
C THR A 19 15.29 0.58 44.11
N GLY A 20 14.58 0.47 43.02
CA GLY A 20 13.27 1.06 42.84
C GLY A 20 13.24 2.37 42.10
N MET A 21 13.01 2.35 40.80
CA MET A 21 12.15 3.27 40.03
C MET A 21 12.27 3.05 38.52
N THR A 22 11.70 1.96 38.01
CA THR A 22 11.50 1.82 36.54
C THR A 22 10.38 0.85 36.12
N MET A 23 9.55 0.36 37.03
CA MET A 23 8.45 -0.55 36.65
C MET A 23 7.06 0.13 36.55
N HIS A 24 6.92 1.43 36.83
CA HIS A 24 5.59 2.09 36.85
C HIS A 24 5.22 2.78 35.54
N SER A 25 6.15 3.01 34.59
CA SER A 25 5.83 3.77 33.38
C SER A 25 5.21 2.91 32.26
N HIS A 26 5.51 1.63 32.15
CA HIS A 26 4.93 0.76 31.12
C HIS A 26 3.51 0.28 31.43
N ALA A 27 3.16 0.10 32.69
CA ALA A 27 1.80 -0.29 33.09
C ALA A 27 0.79 0.85 32.89
N THR A 28 1.17 2.07 33.20
CA THR A 28 0.28 3.25 33.07
C THR A 28 0.00 3.64 31.62
N THR A 29 0.95 3.45 30.69
CA THR A 29 0.75 3.67 29.24
C THR A 29 -0.19 2.63 28.62
N ASN A 30 -0.09 1.37 29.03
CA ASN A 30 -0.96 0.31 28.51
C ASN A 30 -2.42 0.49 29.00
N ASP A 31 -2.61 0.91 30.24
CA ASP A 31 -3.94 1.21 30.80
C ASP A 31 -4.58 2.46 30.18
N ALA A 32 -3.80 3.47 29.85
CA ALA A 32 -4.31 4.67 29.16
C ALA A 32 -4.73 4.36 27.72
N ALA A 33 -3.94 3.56 26.98
CA ALA A 33 -4.27 3.10 25.64
C ALA A 33 -5.53 2.22 25.65
N ALA A 34 -5.66 1.29 26.59
CA ALA A 34 -6.85 0.45 26.74
C ALA A 34 -8.12 1.25 27.05
N ARG A 35 -8.02 2.27 27.91
CA ARG A 35 -9.14 3.18 28.19
C ARG A 35 -9.52 4.02 26.97
N GLY A 36 -8.54 4.57 26.24
CA GLY A 36 -8.77 5.31 25.01
C GLY A 36 -9.49 4.47 23.95
N PHE A 37 -9.10 3.22 23.80
CA PHE A 37 -9.76 2.26 22.90
C PHE A 37 -11.21 1.96 23.32
N SER A 38 -11.46 1.75 24.62
CA SER A 38 -12.81 1.53 25.14
C SER A 38 -13.71 2.75 24.90
N MET A 39 -13.20 3.95 25.10
CA MET A 39 -13.92 5.20 24.82
C MET A 39 -14.25 5.36 23.34
N LEU A 40 -13.28 5.11 22.45
CA LEU A 40 -13.49 5.15 21.00
C LEU A 40 -14.55 4.14 20.56
N ARG A 41 -14.47 2.90 21.03
CA ARG A 41 -15.45 1.85 20.73
C ARG A 41 -16.85 2.26 21.18
N THR A 42 -16.99 2.85 22.38
CA THR A 42 -18.27 3.35 22.88
C THR A 42 -18.78 4.50 22.00
N ALA A 43 -17.91 5.41 21.58
CA ALA A 43 -18.28 6.55 20.74
C ALA A 43 -18.71 6.14 19.33
N LEU A 44 -18.07 5.14 18.72
CA LEU A 44 -18.45 4.58 17.41
C LEU A 44 -19.92 4.07 17.41
N GLY A 45 -20.42 3.62 18.57
CA GLY A 45 -21.81 3.17 18.71
C GLY A 45 -22.11 1.84 18.04
N GLY A 46 -23.28 1.30 18.34
CA GLY A 46 -23.66 -0.05 17.89
C GLY A 46 -23.81 -0.21 16.38
N ALA A 47 -24.25 0.83 15.67
CA ALA A 47 -24.44 0.80 14.22
C ALA A 47 -23.11 0.59 13.49
N ILE A 48 -22.12 1.44 13.76
CA ILE A 48 -20.79 1.35 13.13
C ILE A 48 -20.07 0.06 13.53
N ILE A 49 -20.12 -0.32 14.82
CA ILE A 49 -19.46 -1.53 15.32
C ILE A 49 -20.03 -2.80 14.67
N ARG A 50 -21.34 -2.88 14.45
CA ARG A 50 -21.95 -4.02 13.74
C ARG A 50 -21.38 -4.16 12.33
N GLN A 51 -21.25 -3.06 11.60
CA GLN A 51 -20.69 -3.07 10.24
C GLN A 51 -19.19 -3.42 10.24
N LEU A 52 -18.43 -2.90 11.20
CA LEU A 52 -17.00 -3.25 11.33
C LEU A 52 -16.79 -4.72 11.70
N ALA A 53 -17.71 -5.34 12.44
CA ALA A 53 -17.66 -6.76 12.80
C ALA A 53 -18.03 -7.70 11.63
N ASP A 54 -18.77 -7.23 10.62
CA ASP A 54 -19.14 -8.03 9.45
C ASP A 54 -17.94 -8.25 8.52
N PRO A 55 -17.46 -9.50 8.32
CA PRO A 55 -16.29 -9.75 7.46
C PRO A 55 -16.50 -9.41 5.99
N ALA A 56 -17.75 -9.29 5.52
CA ALA A 56 -18.05 -8.90 4.16
C ALA A 56 -17.93 -7.38 3.93
N VAL A 57 -17.98 -6.57 4.99
CA VAL A 57 -17.82 -5.12 4.92
C VAL A 57 -16.35 -4.75 4.82
N VAL A 58 -16.01 -3.97 3.81
CA VAL A 58 -14.65 -3.46 3.53
C VAL A 58 -14.47 -2.05 4.08
N GLU A 59 -15.52 -1.22 3.96
CA GLU A 59 -15.46 0.19 4.33
C GLU A 59 -16.81 0.65 4.91
N VAL A 60 -16.74 1.50 5.93
CA VAL A 60 -17.89 2.16 6.56
C VAL A 60 -17.71 3.66 6.40
N MET A 61 -18.71 4.35 5.85
CA MET A 61 -18.62 5.78 5.53
C MET A 61 -19.78 6.54 6.13
N LEU A 62 -19.50 7.66 6.76
CA LEU A 62 -20.49 8.62 7.21
C LEU A 62 -20.43 9.85 6.31
N ASN A 63 -21.55 10.15 5.64
CA ASN A 63 -21.70 11.34 4.82
C ASN A 63 -22.15 12.57 5.65
N PRO A 64 -22.00 13.80 5.13
CA PRO A 64 -22.41 15.02 5.84
C PRO A 64 -23.93 15.10 6.13
N ASP A 65 -24.76 14.33 5.42
CA ASP A 65 -26.19 14.20 5.69
C ASP A 65 -26.52 13.29 6.89
N GLY A 66 -25.51 12.73 7.52
CA GLY A 66 -25.62 11.82 8.66
C GLY A 66 -25.90 10.38 8.30
N ARG A 67 -26.03 10.01 7.02
CA ARG A 67 -26.29 8.64 6.59
C ARG A 67 -25.02 7.79 6.65
N LEU A 68 -25.20 6.56 7.13
CA LEU A 68 -24.14 5.56 7.21
C LEU A 68 -24.20 4.63 5.98
N TRP A 69 -23.12 4.64 5.20
CA TRP A 69 -22.92 3.81 4.02
C TRP A 69 -21.87 2.74 4.27
N ILE A 70 -21.98 1.64 3.57
CA ILE A 70 -20.97 0.57 3.59
C ILE A 70 -20.58 0.16 2.17
N ASP A 71 -19.33 -0.29 2.01
CA ASP A 71 -18.87 -1.02 0.83
C ASP A 71 -18.65 -2.49 1.21
N ARG A 72 -19.28 -3.41 0.47
CA ARG A 72 -19.17 -4.86 0.67
C ARG A 72 -18.36 -5.51 -0.44
N LEU A 73 -17.63 -6.56 -0.10
CA LEU A 73 -16.72 -7.27 -1.03
C LEU A 73 -17.38 -7.70 -2.34
N SER A 74 -18.64 -8.14 -2.31
CA SER A 74 -19.36 -8.68 -3.47
C SER A 74 -20.52 -7.80 -3.96
N GLU A 75 -21.10 -6.99 -3.07
CA GLU A 75 -22.33 -6.24 -3.33
C GLU A 75 -22.06 -4.77 -3.67
N GLY A 76 -20.87 -4.25 -3.28
CA GLY A 76 -20.50 -2.85 -3.46
C GLY A 76 -21.15 -1.92 -2.44
N LEU A 77 -21.33 -0.65 -2.85
CA LEU A 77 -21.87 0.42 -1.99
C LEU A 77 -23.36 0.26 -1.72
N SER A 78 -23.74 0.38 -0.45
CA SER A 78 -25.16 0.37 -0.01
C SER A 78 -25.38 1.29 1.20
N ASP A 79 -26.57 1.88 1.26
CA ASP A 79 -27.05 2.62 2.45
C ASP A 79 -27.49 1.61 3.51
N THR A 80 -27.04 1.77 4.74
CA THR A 80 -27.40 0.88 5.85
C THR A 80 -28.78 1.20 6.42
N GLY A 81 -29.34 2.37 6.13
CA GLY A 81 -30.52 2.94 6.79
C GLY A 81 -30.24 3.51 8.19
N ASP A 82 -29.04 3.31 8.75
CA ASP A 82 -28.63 3.90 10.01
C ASP A 82 -28.16 5.36 9.80
N THR A 83 -28.30 6.19 10.85
CA THR A 83 -27.83 7.57 10.85
C THR A 83 -26.99 7.87 12.08
N VAL A 84 -26.03 8.79 11.95
CA VAL A 84 -25.20 9.30 13.04
C VAL A 84 -25.32 10.83 13.08
N GLY A 85 -25.66 11.38 14.25
CA GLY A 85 -25.79 12.82 14.43
C GLY A 85 -24.44 13.55 14.30
N ALA A 86 -24.47 14.81 13.83
CA ALA A 86 -23.26 15.61 13.62
C ALA A 86 -22.39 15.75 14.89
N ALA A 87 -23.01 15.91 16.06
CA ALA A 87 -22.27 16.01 17.32
C ALA A 87 -21.57 14.70 17.70
N ASP A 88 -22.18 13.54 17.42
CA ASP A 88 -21.55 12.24 17.66
C ASP A 88 -20.42 11.98 16.64
N ALA A 89 -20.64 12.34 15.37
CA ALA A 89 -19.61 12.26 14.34
C ALA A 89 -18.38 13.11 14.67
N GLU A 90 -18.58 14.35 15.10
CA GLU A 90 -17.49 15.23 15.56
C GLU A 90 -16.76 14.63 16.77
N ARG A 91 -17.50 14.10 17.74
CA ARG A 91 -16.91 13.44 18.92
C ARG A 91 -16.03 12.25 18.52
N ILE A 92 -16.48 11.42 17.57
CA ILE A 92 -15.69 10.29 17.04
C ILE A 92 -14.39 10.81 16.42
N ILE A 93 -14.47 11.79 15.53
CA ILE A 93 -13.31 12.36 14.83
C ILE A 93 -12.29 12.95 15.85
N ARG A 94 -12.76 13.69 16.85
CA ARG A 94 -11.88 14.24 17.90
C ARG A 94 -11.24 13.17 18.78
N LEU A 95 -11.95 12.11 19.11
CA LEU A 95 -11.39 10.97 19.87
C LEU A 95 -10.32 10.22 19.08
N VAL A 96 -10.53 10.03 17.77
CA VAL A 96 -9.53 9.44 16.88
C VAL A 96 -8.29 10.34 16.80
N ALA A 97 -8.46 11.65 16.60
CA ALA A 97 -7.36 12.60 16.58
C ALA A 97 -6.54 12.53 17.87
N HIS A 98 -7.21 12.60 19.02
CA HIS A 98 -6.56 12.49 20.33
C HIS A 98 -5.78 11.16 20.49
N HIS A 99 -6.34 10.04 19.97
CA HIS A 99 -5.69 8.74 20.05
C HIS A 99 -4.32 8.71 19.31
N VAL A 100 -4.22 9.41 18.19
CA VAL A 100 -2.96 9.50 17.41
C VAL A 100 -2.09 10.69 17.80
N GLY A 101 -2.48 11.44 18.82
CA GLY A 101 -1.75 12.62 19.28
C GLY A 101 -1.85 13.82 18.34
N ALA A 102 -2.92 13.88 17.53
CA ALA A 102 -3.22 14.97 16.63
C ALA A 102 -4.35 15.85 17.22
N GLU A 103 -4.40 17.10 16.78
CA GLU A 103 -5.52 18.00 17.04
C GLU A 103 -6.33 18.21 15.77
N VAL A 104 -7.66 18.28 15.91
CA VAL A 104 -8.57 18.56 14.81
C VAL A 104 -9.48 19.72 15.18
N HIS A 105 -9.45 20.79 14.38
CA HIS A 105 -10.19 22.02 14.56
C HIS A 105 -10.38 22.76 13.22
N GLU A 106 -11.03 23.90 13.20
CA GLU A 106 -11.31 24.68 11.97
C GLU A 106 -10.06 24.97 11.11
N GLY A 107 -8.91 25.26 11.75
CA GLY A 107 -7.62 25.50 11.07
C GLY A 107 -6.88 24.24 10.65
N ALA A 108 -7.28 23.06 11.18
CA ALA A 108 -6.75 21.74 10.83
C ALA A 108 -7.91 20.74 10.81
N PRO A 109 -8.82 20.82 9.82
CA PRO A 109 -10.11 20.14 9.86
C PRO A 109 -10.05 18.65 9.45
N ARG A 110 -8.88 18.07 9.27
CA ARG A 110 -8.65 16.71 8.80
C ARG A 110 -7.88 15.89 9.82
N VAL A 111 -8.25 14.63 9.95
CA VAL A 111 -7.46 13.61 10.63
C VAL A 111 -7.41 12.33 9.84
N SER A 112 -6.19 11.85 9.56
CA SER A 112 -5.91 10.52 9.02
C SER A 112 -5.24 9.68 10.11
N ALA A 113 -5.77 8.50 10.39
CA ALA A 113 -5.31 7.66 11.51
C ALA A 113 -5.45 6.17 11.20
N GLU A 114 -4.66 5.36 11.92
CA GLU A 114 -4.91 3.92 12.07
C GLU A 114 -5.58 3.72 13.44
N LEU A 115 -6.74 3.06 13.45
CA LEU A 115 -7.41 2.70 14.69
C LEU A 115 -6.66 1.57 15.40
N PRO A 116 -6.84 1.39 16.72
CA PRO A 116 -6.12 0.35 17.47
C PRO A 116 -6.33 -1.07 16.96
N THR A 117 -7.42 -1.33 16.25
CA THR A 117 -7.76 -2.60 15.61
C THR A 117 -7.24 -2.73 14.19
N GLY A 118 -6.55 -1.69 13.68
CA GLY A 118 -5.87 -1.70 12.40
C GLY A 118 -6.67 -1.12 11.24
N GLU A 119 -7.89 -0.63 11.48
CA GLU A 119 -8.68 0.06 10.44
C GLU A 119 -8.06 1.43 10.14
N ARG A 120 -8.11 1.82 8.88
CA ARG A 120 -7.77 3.17 8.45
C ARG A 120 -8.97 4.09 8.63
N PHE A 121 -8.76 5.20 9.30
CA PHE A 121 -9.75 6.24 9.53
C PHE A 121 -9.35 7.52 8.80
N GLU A 122 -10.28 8.13 8.08
CA GLU A 122 -10.17 9.48 7.53
C GLU A 122 -11.37 10.27 7.99
N GLY A 123 -11.14 11.36 8.73
CA GLY A 123 -12.20 12.21 9.27
C GLY A 123 -12.03 13.67 8.86
N LEU A 124 -13.15 14.32 8.56
CA LEU A 124 -13.22 15.70 8.11
C LEU A 124 -14.24 16.47 8.95
N LEU A 125 -13.87 17.70 9.32
CA LEU A 125 -14.74 18.66 10.00
C LEU A 125 -15.01 19.88 9.11
N PRO A 126 -16.07 20.67 9.36
CA PRO A 126 -16.20 22.00 8.78
C PRO A 126 -14.92 22.83 9.02
N PRO A 127 -14.51 23.72 8.08
CA PRO A 127 -15.27 24.23 6.93
C PRO A 127 -15.08 23.42 5.62
N VAL A 128 -14.25 22.37 5.59
CA VAL A 128 -13.98 21.61 4.34
C VAL A 128 -15.13 20.69 3.94
N VAL A 129 -16.04 20.41 4.84
CA VAL A 129 -17.31 19.69 4.66
C VAL A 129 -18.44 20.47 5.31
N THR A 130 -19.68 20.24 4.90
CA THR A 130 -20.86 20.93 5.47
C THR A 130 -21.24 20.44 6.87
N ALA A 131 -20.90 19.20 7.18
CA ALA A 131 -21.04 18.60 8.51
C ALA A 131 -19.96 17.50 8.69
N PRO A 132 -19.61 17.10 9.93
CA PRO A 132 -18.61 16.08 10.20
C PRO A 132 -18.88 14.81 9.41
N SER A 133 -17.85 14.29 8.74
CA SER A 133 -17.92 13.07 7.92
C SER A 133 -16.65 12.26 8.07
N PHE A 134 -16.73 10.94 7.89
CA PHE A 134 -15.55 10.07 7.97
C PHE A 134 -15.73 8.79 7.14
N ALA A 135 -14.60 8.17 6.84
CA ALA A 135 -14.53 6.81 6.30
C ALA A 135 -13.64 5.94 7.21
N ILE A 136 -14.08 4.69 7.43
CA ILE A 136 -13.34 3.66 8.18
C ILE A 136 -13.15 2.47 7.24
N ARG A 137 -11.91 2.27 6.77
CA ARG A 137 -11.57 1.16 5.89
C ARG A 137 -10.91 0.04 6.67
N LYS A 138 -11.45 -1.16 6.56
CA LYS A 138 -10.91 -2.35 7.23
C LYS A 138 -9.64 -2.85 6.53
N PRO A 139 -8.65 -3.35 7.27
CA PRO A 139 -7.54 -4.07 6.67
C PRO A 139 -8.06 -5.33 5.97
N ALA A 140 -7.36 -5.79 4.93
CA ALA A 140 -7.69 -7.05 4.28
C ALA A 140 -7.57 -8.20 5.31
N VAL A 141 -8.68 -8.92 5.55
CA VAL A 141 -8.75 -9.97 6.58
C VAL A 141 -8.14 -11.28 6.10
N ALA A 142 -8.17 -11.55 4.79
CA ALA A 142 -7.69 -12.78 4.19
C ALA A 142 -6.58 -12.51 3.18
N VAL A 143 -5.47 -13.25 3.30
CA VAL A 143 -4.47 -13.34 2.24
C VAL A 143 -4.95 -14.38 1.25
N PHE A 144 -5.42 -13.91 0.08
CA PHE A 144 -5.70 -14.79 -1.05
C PHE A 144 -4.39 -15.30 -1.63
N THR A 145 -4.33 -16.59 -1.91
CA THR A 145 -3.23 -17.19 -2.66
C THR A 145 -3.44 -17.03 -4.16
N LEU A 146 -2.40 -17.22 -4.97
CA LEU A 146 -2.57 -17.24 -6.43
C LEU A 146 -3.50 -18.39 -6.88
N ASP A 147 -3.58 -19.48 -6.11
CA ASP A 147 -4.52 -20.59 -6.39
C ASP A 147 -5.98 -20.16 -6.12
N ASP A 148 -6.22 -19.37 -5.10
CA ASP A 148 -7.56 -18.80 -4.85
C ASP A 148 -8.00 -17.88 -5.99
N TYR A 149 -7.08 -17.11 -6.57
CA TYR A 149 -7.36 -16.29 -7.75
C TYR A 149 -7.73 -17.15 -8.97
N VAL A 150 -7.07 -18.29 -9.16
CA VAL A 150 -7.42 -19.25 -10.22
C VAL A 150 -8.77 -19.88 -9.96
N ALA A 151 -9.03 -20.35 -8.73
CA ALA A 151 -10.30 -20.96 -8.34
C ALA A 151 -11.48 -20.00 -8.47
N ALA A 152 -11.26 -18.69 -8.20
CA ALA A 152 -12.25 -17.65 -8.39
C ALA A 152 -12.41 -17.17 -9.84
N GLY A 153 -11.64 -17.72 -10.80
CA GLY A 153 -11.67 -17.32 -12.20
C GLY A 153 -11.16 -15.90 -12.48
N ILE A 154 -10.40 -15.31 -11.54
CA ILE A 154 -9.83 -13.97 -11.68
C ILE A 154 -8.60 -13.99 -12.57
N MET A 155 -7.83 -15.10 -12.58
CA MET A 155 -6.71 -15.34 -13.47
C MET A 155 -6.67 -16.80 -13.91
N THR A 156 -5.94 -17.07 -15.00
CA THR A 156 -5.69 -18.43 -15.47
C THR A 156 -4.59 -19.11 -14.65
N ALA A 157 -4.55 -20.46 -14.68
CA ALA A 157 -3.45 -21.21 -14.07
C ALA A 157 -2.08 -20.88 -14.69
N GLY A 158 -2.05 -20.57 -15.99
CA GLY A 158 -0.84 -20.11 -16.68
C GLY A 158 -0.33 -18.76 -16.16
N GLN A 159 -1.23 -17.80 -15.97
CA GLN A 159 -0.90 -16.49 -15.39
C GLN A 159 -0.38 -16.62 -13.94
N ALA A 160 -1.02 -17.46 -13.12
CA ALA A 160 -0.56 -17.73 -11.76
C ALA A 160 0.84 -18.39 -11.75
N ALA A 161 1.09 -19.37 -12.61
CA ALA A 161 2.39 -20.02 -12.74
C ALA A 161 3.48 -19.03 -13.20
N PHE A 162 3.15 -18.14 -14.14
CA PHE A 162 4.06 -17.07 -14.58
C PHE A 162 4.41 -16.13 -13.43
N LEU A 163 3.42 -15.64 -12.67
CA LEU A 163 3.64 -14.74 -11.53
C LEU A 163 4.50 -15.41 -10.43
N ARG A 164 4.27 -16.69 -10.11
CA ARG A 164 5.14 -17.44 -9.18
C ARG A 164 6.57 -17.50 -9.66
N ARG A 165 6.78 -17.79 -10.94
CA ARG A 165 8.10 -17.82 -11.54
C ARG A 165 8.75 -16.42 -11.51
N ALA A 166 8.02 -15.38 -11.87
CA ALA A 166 8.51 -13.99 -11.80
C ALA A 166 8.96 -13.61 -10.37
N VAL A 167 8.21 -14.00 -9.34
CA VAL A 167 8.62 -13.82 -7.94
C VAL A 167 9.88 -14.61 -7.63
N ALA A 168 9.97 -15.89 -8.02
CA ALA A 168 11.14 -16.73 -7.77
C ALA A 168 12.41 -16.17 -8.47
N GLU A 169 12.27 -15.66 -9.68
CA GLU A 169 13.33 -15.04 -10.48
C GLU A 169 13.66 -13.59 -10.06
N ARG A 170 13.06 -13.09 -8.98
CA ARG A 170 13.24 -11.72 -8.48
C ARG A 170 12.92 -10.64 -9.52
N LYS A 171 11.87 -10.84 -10.30
CA LYS A 171 11.37 -9.84 -11.23
C LYS A 171 10.70 -8.68 -10.48
N ASN A 172 10.92 -7.45 -10.95
CA ASN A 172 10.24 -6.27 -10.44
C ASN A 172 8.83 -6.21 -11.04
N ILE A 173 7.82 -6.30 -10.18
CA ILE A 173 6.41 -6.45 -10.58
C ILE A 173 5.61 -5.21 -10.19
N LEU A 174 4.97 -4.57 -11.16
CA LEU A 174 3.97 -3.54 -10.92
C LEU A 174 2.56 -4.13 -11.04
N VAL A 175 1.75 -3.93 -10.00
CA VAL A 175 0.33 -4.27 -10.01
C VAL A 175 -0.48 -3.00 -10.25
N ALA A 176 -1.10 -2.92 -11.40
CA ALA A 176 -1.90 -1.77 -11.82
C ALA A 176 -3.40 -2.06 -11.76
N GLY A 177 -4.21 -1.01 -11.73
CA GLY A 177 -5.67 -1.10 -11.74
C GLY A 177 -6.32 0.12 -11.10
N GLY A 178 -7.62 0.27 -11.29
CA GLY A 178 -8.42 1.33 -10.67
C GLY A 178 -8.59 1.14 -9.15
N THR A 179 -9.32 2.05 -8.54
CA THR A 179 -9.69 1.96 -7.12
C THR A 179 -10.58 0.73 -6.88
N SER A 180 -10.34 0.01 -5.78
CA SER A 180 -11.10 -1.19 -5.37
C SER A 180 -11.04 -2.39 -6.33
N THR A 181 -10.10 -2.42 -7.28
CA THR A 181 -9.88 -3.58 -8.17
C THR A 181 -9.17 -4.75 -7.48
N GLY A 182 -8.59 -4.54 -6.28
CA GLY A 182 -7.88 -5.56 -5.52
C GLY A 182 -6.38 -5.60 -5.72
N LYS A 183 -5.75 -4.48 -6.12
CA LYS A 183 -4.28 -4.37 -6.27
C LYS A 183 -3.53 -4.85 -5.03
N THR A 184 -3.86 -4.29 -3.87
CA THR A 184 -3.24 -4.66 -2.58
C THR A 184 -3.44 -6.14 -2.25
N THR A 185 -4.60 -6.70 -2.59
CA THR A 185 -4.89 -8.13 -2.38
C THR A 185 -4.00 -9.02 -3.26
N LEU A 186 -3.76 -8.63 -4.54
CA LEU A 186 -2.84 -9.36 -5.42
C LEU A 186 -1.40 -9.21 -4.95
N VAL A 187 -0.99 -8.02 -4.49
CA VAL A 187 0.35 -7.83 -3.89
C VAL A 187 0.53 -8.74 -2.68
N ASN A 188 -0.48 -8.87 -1.82
CA ASN A 188 -0.42 -9.78 -0.68
C ASN A 188 -0.28 -11.25 -1.11
N ALA A 189 -0.95 -11.67 -2.21
CA ALA A 189 -0.76 -13.01 -2.79
C ALA A 189 0.69 -13.21 -3.31
N LEU A 190 1.27 -12.19 -3.94
CA LEU A 190 2.68 -12.23 -4.38
C LEU A 190 3.64 -12.22 -3.19
N LEU A 191 3.36 -11.46 -2.14
CA LEU A 191 4.17 -11.44 -0.91
C LEU A 191 4.12 -12.79 -0.17
N ALA A 192 3.01 -13.54 -0.25
CA ALA A 192 2.94 -14.91 0.25
C ALA A 192 3.88 -15.85 -0.53
N GLU A 193 4.08 -15.63 -1.83
CA GLU A 193 5.10 -16.35 -2.61
C GLU A 193 6.53 -15.88 -2.24
N VAL A 194 6.74 -14.57 -2.03
CA VAL A 194 8.03 -14.03 -1.54
C VAL A 194 8.41 -14.64 -0.20
N ALA A 195 7.47 -14.83 0.73
CA ALA A 195 7.74 -15.42 2.04
C ALA A 195 8.36 -16.84 1.97
N LYS A 196 8.15 -17.55 0.85
CA LYS A 196 8.71 -18.90 0.63
C LYS A 196 10.16 -18.88 0.14
N THR A 197 10.69 -17.71 -0.28
CA THR A 197 12.04 -17.62 -0.85
C THR A 197 13.16 -17.52 0.18
N GLY A 198 12.83 -17.19 1.43
CA GLY A 198 13.82 -16.94 2.49
C GLY A 198 14.52 -15.58 2.41
N ASP A 199 14.13 -14.72 1.48
CA ASP A 199 14.70 -13.40 1.28
C ASP A 199 14.42 -12.47 2.47
N ARG A 200 15.36 -11.54 2.73
CA ARG A 200 15.13 -10.42 3.65
C ARG A 200 14.27 -9.36 2.97
N VAL A 201 13.10 -9.11 3.51
CA VAL A 201 12.13 -8.17 2.99
C VAL A 201 12.14 -6.88 3.80
N VAL A 202 12.31 -5.73 3.14
CA VAL A 202 12.09 -4.41 3.73
C VAL A 202 10.89 -3.78 3.03
N LEU A 203 9.74 -3.87 3.67
CA LEU A 203 8.45 -3.45 3.15
C LEU A 203 8.19 -1.98 3.52
N ILE A 204 7.70 -1.18 2.57
CA ILE A 204 7.45 0.25 2.75
C ILE A 204 6.01 0.56 2.33
N GLU A 205 5.27 1.25 3.20
CA GLU A 205 3.88 1.65 2.93
C GLU A 205 3.49 2.94 3.66
N ASP A 206 2.49 3.64 3.17
CA ASP A 206 1.90 4.79 3.85
C ASP A 206 1.00 4.34 4.99
N THR A 207 0.14 3.37 4.69
CA THR A 207 -0.81 2.79 5.63
C THR A 207 -0.65 1.28 5.62
N ARG A 208 -0.83 0.64 6.76
CA ARG A 208 -0.68 -0.80 6.90
C ARG A 208 -1.76 -1.58 6.13
N GLU A 209 -1.43 -2.01 4.93
CA GLU A 209 -2.31 -2.82 4.07
C GLU A 209 -1.62 -4.11 3.60
N LEU A 210 -0.29 -4.11 3.54
CA LEU A 210 0.48 -5.24 3.07
C LEU A 210 0.70 -6.28 4.17
N GLN A 211 0.50 -7.54 3.82
CA GLN A 211 0.67 -8.69 4.69
C GLN A 211 1.80 -9.56 4.16
N CYS A 212 2.95 -9.50 4.80
CA CYS A 212 4.12 -10.30 4.47
C CYS A 212 4.48 -11.18 5.66
N THR A 213 4.53 -12.49 5.45
CA THR A 213 4.89 -13.48 6.46
C THR A 213 6.34 -13.95 6.35
N ALA A 214 7.18 -13.23 5.60
CA ALA A 214 8.61 -13.54 5.49
C ALA A 214 9.26 -13.55 6.90
N PRO A 215 10.07 -14.56 7.24
CA PRO A 215 10.65 -14.68 8.57
C PRO A 215 11.66 -13.54 8.86
N ASN A 216 12.24 -12.95 7.84
CA ASN A 216 13.16 -11.82 7.94
C ASN A 216 12.54 -10.56 7.32
N LEU A 217 11.66 -9.90 8.09
CA LEU A 217 10.86 -8.77 7.67
C LEU A 217 11.17 -7.52 8.48
N VAL A 218 11.34 -6.39 7.78
CA VAL A 218 11.26 -5.03 8.35
C VAL A 218 10.12 -4.32 7.64
N ALA A 219 9.07 -3.94 8.37
CA ALA A 219 7.97 -3.14 7.84
C ALA A 219 8.14 -1.68 8.30
N MET A 220 8.20 -0.77 7.34
CA MET A 220 8.37 0.67 7.55
C MET A 220 7.14 1.41 7.05
N ARG A 221 6.77 2.49 7.76
CA ARG A 221 5.63 3.32 7.40
C ARG A 221 6.00 4.79 7.39
N THR A 222 5.41 5.53 6.47
CA THR A 222 5.48 6.99 6.49
C THR A 222 4.77 7.56 7.70
N ARG A 223 5.14 8.76 8.06
CA ARG A 223 4.42 9.56 9.04
C ARG A 223 4.38 11.01 8.57
N GLU A 224 3.18 11.54 8.39
CA GLU A 224 2.96 12.90 7.90
C GLU A 224 3.77 13.91 8.72
N GLY A 225 4.50 14.78 8.02
CA GLY A 225 5.35 15.80 8.65
C GLY A 225 6.64 15.29 9.32
N ILE A 226 6.90 13.97 9.33
CA ILE A 226 8.09 13.38 9.98
C ILE A 226 8.98 12.64 8.99
N ILE A 227 8.44 11.69 8.23
CA ILE A 227 9.22 10.87 7.30
C ILE A 227 8.40 10.52 6.07
N THR A 228 8.95 10.78 4.91
CA THR A 228 8.34 10.55 3.61
C THR A 228 8.63 9.15 3.09
N LEU A 229 7.91 8.75 2.05
CA LEU A 229 8.13 7.48 1.36
C LEU A 229 9.51 7.45 0.70
N SER A 230 9.96 8.55 0.07
CA SER A 230 11.31 8.70 -0.46
C SER A 230 12.41 8.51 0.61
N ASP A 231 12.22 9.06 1.82
CA ASP A 231 13.18 8.88 2.91
C ASP A 231 13.26 7.42 3.34
N LEU A 232 12.11 6.71 3.38
CA LEU A 232 12.06 5.30 3.72
C LEU A 232 12.72 4.42 2.64
N VAL A 233 12.50 4.72 1.35
CA VAL A 233 13.20 4.01 0.26
C VAL A 233 14.71 4.17 0.40
N ARG A 234 15.20 5.40 0.62
CA ARG A 234 16.64 5.65 0.83
C ARG A 234 17.18 4.96 2.09
N SER A 235 16.40 4.91 3.17
CA SER A 235 16.79 4.23 4.40
C SER A 235 16.81 2.71 4.23
N SER A 236 15.92 2.14 3.43
CA SER A 236 15.84 0.70 3.16
C SER A 236 17.16 0.16 2.60
N LEU A 237 17.84 0.93 1.74
CA LEU A 237 19.13 0.54 1.13
C LEU A 237 20.24 0.29 2.16
N ARG A 238 20.12 0.84 3.39
CA ARG A 238 21.08 0.63 4.49
C ARG A 238 20.68 -0.52 5.42
N LEU A 239 19.50 -1.12 5.20
CA LEU A 239 18.98 -2.24 5.99
C LEU A 239 19.30 -3.61 5.37
N ARG A 240 20.12 -3.65 4.32
CA ARG A 240 20.53 -4.85 3.58
C ARG A 240 19.31 -5.66 3.09
N PRO A 241 18.39 -5.06 2.36
CA PRO A 241 17.24 -5.78 1.81
C PRO A 241 17.68 -6.70 0.67
N ASP A 242 17.03 -7.86 0.56
CA ASP A 242 17.02 -8.64 -0.67
C ASP A 242 15.88 -8.16 -1.59
N ARG A 243 14.75 -7.73 -0.98
CA ARG A 243 13.59 -7.20 -1.70
C ARG A 243 13.01 -5.98 -0.99
N ILE A 244 12.50 -5.03 -1.78
CA ILE A 244 11.86 -3.80 -1.28
C ILE A 244 10.44 -3.70 -1.90
N PRO A 245 9.44 -4.39 -1.34
CA PRO A 245 8.05 -4.17 -1.72
C PRO A 245 7.57 -2.79 -1.25
N ILE A 246 6.68 -2.17 -2.05
CA ILE A 246 6.09 -0.88 -1.74
C ILE A 246 4.55 -0.95 -1.86
N GLY A 247 3.85 -0.35 -0.91
CA GLY A 247 2.38 -0.37 -0.90
C GLY A 247 1.78 0.26 -2.14
N GLU A 248 2.08 1.52 -2.38
CA GLU A 248 1.62 2.25 -3.55
C GLU A 248 2.59 3.36 -3.92
N VAL A 249 2.80 3.54 -5.23
CA VAL A 249 3.61 4.62 -5.80
C VAL A 249 2.66 5.72 -6.26
N ARG A 250 2.78 6.92 -5.67
CA ARG A 250 1.84 8.04 -5.87
C ARG A 250 2.49 9.34 -6.30
N GLY A 251 3.80 9.51 -6.09
CA GLY A 251 4.52 10.76 -6.31
C GLY A 251 5.99 10.57 -6.68
N ALA A 252 6.78 11.55 -6.33
CA ALA A 252 8.21 11.66 -6.66
C ALA A 252 9.07 10.48 -6.19
N GLU A 253 8.64 9.73 -5.19
CA GLU A 253 9.29 8.50 -4.69
C GLU A 253 9.47 7.43 -5.78
N ALA A 254 8.69 7.51 -6.87
CA ALA A 254 8.83 6.62 -8.03
C ALA A 254 10.28 6.56 -8.54
N LEU A 255 10.99 7.69 -8.57
CA LEU A 255 12.39 7.75 -9.01
C LEU A 255 13.33 7.05 -8.04
N ASP A 256 13.16 7.26 -6.72
CA ASP A 256 13.98 6.62 -5.70
C ASP A 256 13.77 5.10 -5.71
N LEU A 257 12.52 4.67 -5.93
CA LEU A 257 12.15 3.26 -6.04
C LEU A 257 12.82 2.58 -7.24
N LEU A 258 12.74 3.20 -8.43
CA LEU A 258 13.39 2.67 -9.63
C LEU A 258 14.92 2.55 -9.43
N LYS A 259 15.55 3.54 -8.79
CA LYS A 259 16.97 3.46 -8.44
C LYS A 259 17.23 2.28 -7.51
N ALA A 260 16.41 2.09 -6.48
CA ALA A 260 16.58 0.99 -5.53
C ALA A 260 16.46 -0.38 -6.21
N TRP A 261 15.42 -0.58 -7.02
CA TRP A 261 15.18 -1.84 -7.72
C TRP A 261 16.20 -2.12 -8.83
N GLY A 262 16.63 -1.07 -9.56
CA GLY A 262 17.59 -1.19 -10.66
C GLY A 262 19.05 -1.31 -10.23
N THR A 263 19.39 -1.03 -8.95
CA THR A 263 20.79 -0.99 -8.49
C THR A 263 21.13 -2.05 -7.41
N GLY A 264 20.63 -3.27 -7.57
CA GLY A 264 21.05 -4.41 -6.74
C GLY A 264 20.00 -4.96 -5.78
N HIS A 265 18.76 -4.45 -5.81
CA HIS A 265 17.65 -4.95 -5.00
C HIS A 265 16.46 -5.38 -5.89
N PRO A 266 16.64 -6.35 -6.82
CA PRO A 266 15.59 -6.82 -7.71
C PRO A 266 14.51 -7.60 -6.95
N GLY A 267 13.35 -7.80 -7.58
CA GLY A 267 12.23 -8.52 -6.97
C GLY A 267 11.33 -7.61 -6.14
N GLY A 268 11.35 -6.32 -6.46
CA GLY A 268 10.39 -5.36 -5.93
C GLY A 268 8.98 -5.65 -6.42
N ILE A 269 8.00 -5.34 -5.57
CA ILE A 269 6.57 -5.45 -5.90
C ILE A 269 5.91 -4.16 -5.43
N GLY A 270 5.14 -3.51 -6.30
CA GLY A 270 4.46 -2.25 -5.95
C GLY A 270 3.12 -2.11 -6.64
N THR A 271 2.28 -1.19 -6.14
CA THR A 271 1.02 -0.86 -6.81
C THR A 271 1.03 0.52 -7.44
N LEU A 272 0.22 0.67 -8.47
CA LEU A 272 0.06 1.92 -9.21
C LEU A 272 -1.38 2.04 -9.74
N HIS A 273 -1.91 3.25 -9.82
CA HIS A 273 -3.19 3.51 -10.49
C HIS A 273 -3.00 3.67 -12.01
N ALA A 274 -3.38 2.65 -12.78
CA ALA A 274 -3.42 2.69 -14.24
C ALA A 274 -4.40 1.66 -14.81
N GLY A 275 -4.93 1.92 -16.00
CA GLY A 275 -5.93 1.06 -16.66
C GLY A 275 -5.37 0.01 -17.62
N SER A 276 -4.06 0.10 -17.98
CA SER A 276 -3.35 -0.85 -18.84
C SER A 276 -1.88 -0.90 -18.48
N ALA A 277 -1.14 -1.90 -18.99
CA ALA A 277 0.30 -2.02 -18.75
C ALA A 277 1.07 -0.81 -19.32
N LEU A 278 0.74 -0.38 -20.53
CA LEU A 278 1.37 0.81 -21.13
C LEU A 278 1.04 2.08 -20.33
N ALA A 279 -0.20 2.25 -19.89
CA ALA A 279 -0.60 3.38 -19.06
C ALA A 279 0.12 3.40 -17.72
N ALA A 280 0.47 2.24 -17.16
CA ALA A 280 1.26 2.15 -15.92
C ALA A 280 2.67 2.72 -16.11
N LEU A 281 3.33 2.46 -17.23
CA LEU A 281 4.64 3.03 -17.55
C LEU A 281 4.57 4.56 -17.74
N TYR A 282 3.57 5.04 -18.47
CA TYR A 282 3.37 6.49 -18.62
C TYR A 282 3.00 7.17 -17.29
N ARG A 283 2.26 6.48 -16.42
CA ARG A 283 1.98 6.99 -15.07
C ARG A 283 3.24 7.10 -14.24
N LEU A 284 4.17 6.13 -14.32
CA LEU A 284 5.50 6.24 -13.69
C LEU A 284 6.27 7.46 -14.22
N GLU A 285 6.25 7.72 -15.55
CA GLU A 285 6.88 8.91 -16.11
C GLU A 285 6.33 10.19 -15.47
N GLN A 286 4.99 10.31 -15.37
CA GLN A 286 4.34 11.47 -14.76
C GLN A 286 4.77 11.67 -13.30
N LEU A 287 4.81 10.59 -12.50
CA LEU A 287 5.23 10.66 -11.11
C LEU A 287 6.72 11.04 -10.98
N ILE A 288 7.56 10.54 -11.86
CA ILE A 288 8.99 10.88 -11.89
C ILE A 288 9.21 12.36 -12.29
N GLN A 289 8.35 12.92 -13.15
CA GLN A 289 8.40 14.35 -13.51
C GLN A 289 8.15 15.29 -12.33
N GLU A 290 7.55 14.81 -11.24
CA GLU A 290 7.46 15.58 -10.00
C GLU A 290 8.84 15.81 -9.34
N ALA A 291 9.83 14.94 -9.63
CA ALA A 291 11.18 15.02 -9.07
C ALA A 291 12.22 15.55 -10.07
N VAL A 292 12.04 15.32 -11.38
CA VAL A 292 13.04 15.66 -12.42
C VAL A 292 12.37 16.11 -13.71
N VAL A 293 13.04 17.01 -14.43
CA VAL A 293 12.54 17.54 -15.72
C VAL A 293 12.63 16.48 -16.82
N THR A 294 13.71 15.69 -16.83
CA THR A 294 13.92 14.67 -17.87
C THR A 294 13.68 13.30 -17.29
N VAL A 295 12.66 12.62 -17.81
CA VAL A 295 12.31 11.26 -17.38
C VAL A 295 13.29 10.26 -17.94
N PRO A 296 13.90 9.40 -17.11
CA PRO A 296 14.82 8.37 -17.56
C PRO A 296 14.05 7.13 -18.07
N ARG A 297 13.42 7.21 -19.24
CA ARG A 297 12.62 6.12 -19.85
C ARG A 297 13.37 4.79 -19.95
N GLY A 298 14.68 4.85 -20.29
CA GLY A 298 15.55 3.67 -20.30
C GLY A 298 15.57 2.97 -18.95
N MET A 299 15.76 3.74 -17.86
CA MET A 299 15.74 3.18 -16.50
C MET A 299 14.39 2.54 -16.16
N ILE A 300 13.27 3.15 -16.54
CA ILE A 300 11.94 2.55 -16.32
C ILE A 300 11.87 1.19 -17.04
N ALA A 301 12.23 1.17 -18.32
CA ALA A 301 12.16 -0.02 -19.17
C ALA A 301 13.11 -1.14 -18.77
N GLU A 302 14.26 -0.80 -18.15
CA GLU A 302 15.25 -1.76 -17.65
C GLU A 302 14.91 -2.28 -16.25
N THR A 303 14.17 -1.48 -15.46
CA THR A 303 13.89 -1.81 -14.06
C THR A 303 12.58 -2.57 -13.89
N ILE A 304 11.54 -2.22 -14.63
CA ILE A 304 10.23 -2.88 -14.53
C ILE A 304 10.22 -4.08 -15.46
N ASP A 305 10.06 -5.28 -14.90
CA ASP A 305 10.03 -6.53 -15.67
C ASP A 305 8.62 -6.95 -16.04
N VAL A 306 7.65 -6.83 -15.10
CA VAL A 306 6.30 -7.37 -15.26
C VAL A 306 5.26 -6.36 -14.81
N ILE A 307 4.19 -6.25 -15.56
CA ILE A 307 3.02 -5.44 -15.19
C ILE A 307 1.78 -6.33 -15.21
N ALA A 308 1.07 -6.38 -14.08
CA ALA A 308 -0.17 -7.11 -13.88
C ALA A 308 -1.32 -6.13 -13.68
N VAL A 309 -2.30 -6.11 -14.56
CA VAL A 309 -3.42 -5.15 -14.53
C VAL A 309 -4.70 -5.81 -14.08
N LEU A 310 -5.27 -5.32 -12.98
CA LEU A 310 -6.57 -5.76 -12.47
C LEU A 310 -7.68 -4.81 -12.94
N SER A 311 -8.78 -5.38 -13.43
CA SER A 311 -9.99 -4.66 -13.81
C SER A 311 -11.23 -5.26 -13.15
N GLY A 312 -12.32 -4.50 -13.14
CA GLY A 312 -13.58 -4.90 -12.51
C GLY A 312 -13.56 -4.85 -10.98
N ARG A 313 -14.72 -5.03 -10.37
CA ARG A 313 -14.92 -5.07 -8.91
C ARG A 313 -15.83 -6.24 -8.56
N GLY A 314 -15.77 -6.71 -7.31
CA GLY A 314 -16.61 -7.83 -6.86
C GLY A 314 -16.45 -9.07 -7.77
N THR A 315 -17.56 -9.62 -8.23
CA THR A 315 -17.62 -10.84 -9.04
C THR A 315 -17.10 -10.69 -10.47
N VAL A 316 -16.97 -9.46 -10.99
CA VAL A 316 -16.43 -9.19 -12.34
C VAL A 316 -14.95 -8.84 -12.33
N ARG A 317 -14.28 -8.98 -11.18
CA ARG A 317 -12.83 -8.77 -11.05
C ARG A 317 -12.08 -9.79 -11.88
N ARG A 318 -11.04 -9.31 -12.60
CA ARG A 318 -10.15 -10.17 -13.39
C ARG A 318 -8.77 -9.56 -13.55
N LEU A 319 -7.76 -10.38 -13.74
CA LEU A 319 -6.46 -9.99 -14.27
C LEU A 319 -6.65 -9.78 -15.79
N SER A 320 -6.85 -8.52 -16.19
CA SER A 320 -7.22 -8.16 -17.55
C SER A 320 -6.02 -8.10 -18.51
N GLU A 321 -4.83 -7.88 -17.97
CA GLU A 321 -3.59 -7.82 -18.74
C GLU A 321 -2.43 -8.30 -17.87
N LEU A 322 -1.54 -9.10 -18.45
CA LEU A 322 -0.27 -9.50 -17.86
C LEU A 322 0.78 -9.37 -18.95
N ALA A 323 1.78 -8.50 -18.72
CA ALA A 323 2.76 -8.18 -19.76
C ALA A 323 4.18 -8.11 -19.17
N THR A 324 5.17 -8.49 -19.99
CA THR A 324 6.60 -8.19 -19.75
C THR A 324 6.97 -6.88 -20.41
N VAL A 325 7.93 -6.19 -19.82
CA VAL A 325 8.55 -4.98 -20.38
C VAL A 325 9.85 -5.37 -21.05
N ASP A 326 9.91 -5.23 -22.40
CA ASP A 326 11.02 -5.73 -23.21
C ASP A 326 11.97 -4.59 -23.64
N GLY A 327 11.94 -3.48 -22.92
CA GLY A 327 12.78 -2.32 -23.20
C GLY A 327 12.08 -1.25 -24.01
N LEU A 328 12.87 -0.39 -24.67
CA LEU A 328 12.41 0.65 -25.59
C LEU A 328 12.65 0.22 -27.03
N ASP A 329 11.77 0.63 -27.91
CA ASP A 329 12.00 0.55 -29.35
C ASP A 329 13.09 1.56 -29.75
N PRO A 330 14.20 1.13 -30.38
CA PRO A 330 15.33 2.01 -30.68
C PRO A 330 15.01 3.14 -31.67
N ALA A 331 14.02 2.92 -32.53
CA ALA A 331 13.65 3.88 -33.56
C ALA A 331 12.65 4.93 -33.08
N THR A 332 11.73 4.52 -32.22
CA THR A 332 10.63 5.39 -31.75
C THR A 332 10.77 5.86 -30.31
N GLY A 333 11.62 5.19 -29.50
CA GLY A 333 11.71 5.45 -28.07
C GLY A 333 10.46 5.05 -27.26
N LEU A 334 9.55 4.28 -27.86
CA LEU A 334 8.34 3.80 -27.19
C LEU A 334 8.64 2.50 -26.44
N TYR A 335 7.88 2.25 -25.36
CA TYR A 335 7.97 1.00 -24.61
C TYR A 335 7.52 -0.19 -25.46
N ARG A 336 8.28 -1.27 -25.42
CA ARG A 336 7.90 -2.56 -25.98
C ARG A 336 7.37 -3.45 -24.86
N LEU A 337 6.20 -4.01 -25.08
CA LEU A 337 5.52 -4.90 -24.16
C LEU A 337 5.15 -6.19 -24.88
N THR A 338 5.37 -7.33 -24.22
CA THR A 338 4.86 -8.63 -24.67
C THR A 338 3.76 -9.10 -23.73
N SER A 339 2.54 -9.26 -24.27
CA SER A 339 1.41 -9.79 -23.50
C SER A 339 1.58 -11.29 -23.30
N PHE A 340 1.30 -11.76 -22.09
CA PHE A 340 1.34 -13.18 -21.74
C PHE A 340 0.21 -13.99 -22.42
N ASP A 341 -0.92 -13.37 -22.72
CA ASP A 341 -2.12 -14.05 -23.22
C ASP A 341 -2.17 -14.13 -24.78
N VAL A 342 -1.14 -13.62 -25.48
CA VAL A 342 -1.04 -13.73 -26.94
C VAL A 342 -0.28 -15.02 -27.30
N PRO A 343 -0.88 -15.96 -28.07
CA PRO A 343 -0.15 -17.12 -28.56
C PRO A 343 1.09 -16.70 -29.34
N PRO A 344 2.23 -17.41 -29.23
CA PRO A 344 3.40 -17.13 -30.04
C PRO A 344 3.07 -17.27 -31.53
N GLY A 345 2.99 -16.13 -32.24
CA GLY A 345 2.64 -16.06 -33.65
C GLY A 345 1.80 -14.87 -34.08
N GLU A 346 1.04 -14.27 -33.19
CA GLU A 346 0.36 -13.00 -33.43
C GLU A 346 1.14 -11.87 -32.74
N VAL A 347 2.11 -11.32 -33.43
CA VAL A 347 2.74 -10.04 -33.04
C VAL A 347 1.67 -8.97 -33.17
N GLY A 348 1.10 -8.56 -32.03
CA GLY A 348 0.11 -7.49 -31.97
C GLY A 348 0.66 -6.26 -32.69
N ARG A 349 -0.10 -5.75 -33.67
CA ARG A 349 0.20 -4.46 -34.29
C ARG A 349 0.33 -3.43 -33.18
N PRO A 350 1.35 -2.55 -33.19
CA PRO A 350 1.40 -1.45 -32.26
C PRO A 350 0.08 -0.69 -32.36
N HIS A 351 -0.62 -0.51 -31.25
CA HIS A 351 -1.77 0.38 -31.19
C HIS A 351 -1.29 1.81 -31.47
N SER A 352 -1.29 2.18 -32.75
CA SER A 352 -1.12 3.55 -33.19
C SER A 352 -2.38 4.30 -32.77
N PHE A 353 -2.31 5.07 -31.69
CA PHE A 353 -3.28 6.08 -31.40
C PHE A 353 -3.19 7.13 -32.52
N ASN A 354 -4.24 7.21 -33.34
CA ASN A 354 -4.39 8.18 -34.40
C ASN A 354 -4.75 9.52 -33.72
N LEU A 355 -3.79 10.44 -33.67
CA LEU A 355 -3.95 11.78 -33.10
C LEU A 355 -4.84 12.73 -33.96
N SER A 356 -5.50 12.23 -35.03
CA SER A 356 -6.29 13.05 -35.94
C SER A 356 -7.74 13.33 -35.49
N SER A 357 -8.15 12.91 -34.29
CA SER A 357 -9.53 13.12 -33.80
C SER A 357 -9.70 14.19 -32.70
N ILE A 358 -8.67 15.01 -32.44
CA ILE A 358 -8.74 16.10 -31.43
C ILE A 358 -8.86 17.49 -32.03
N GLU A 359 -8.80 17.65 -33.36
CA GLU A 359 -8.89 18.97 -33.99
C GLU A 359 -10.30 19.45 -34.32
N ASP A 360 -11.37 18.68 -34.11
CA ASP A 360 -12.74 19.05 -34.45
C ASP A 360 -13.66 19.41 -33.26
N THR A 361 -13.12 19.80 -32.11
CA THR A 361 -13.96 20.36 -31.02
C THR A 361 -13.20 21.41 -30.19
N LEU A 362 -13.00 22.56 -30.80
CA LEU A 362 -12.77 23.87 -30.15
C LEU A 362 -13.69 24.91 -30.78
#